data_174c2d66fbee270a5917eb8fc5bf6234
#
_entry.id   174c2d66fbee270a5917eb8fc5bf6234
#
_cell.length_a   1.000
_cell.length_b   1.000
_cell.length_c   1.000
_cell.angle_alpha   90.00
_cell.angle_beta   90.00
_cell.angle_gamma   90.00
#
_symmetry.space_group_name_H-M   'P 1'
#
loop_
_entity.id
_entity.type
_entity.pdbx_description
1 polymer ?
#
loop_
_entity_poly.entity_id
_entity_poly.type
_entity_poly.pdbx_seq_one_letter_code
_entity_poly.pdbx_strand_id
1 'polypeptide(L)'
;MDKVFQEELNNLSGIQKRIDSMASHYEKNARTLKAEIDDFYCVDYEDRAVLKDLRDRHLAAKEYAASYRQLQLSPYFGRLDLDAENGDDIITSTYFIGKQGISDGSNVLVIDWRTPLGSCYYASNQRKFNVRGQEYLLALRRALDIREGKLVGYKTEYDGEAVSLEGDVIDPFLLTVLKDKRRHNRLTDIIRTIQGNQNEIIRKPKEESFVVQGCAGSGKTMILLH
;
A
#
# COMPACT_ATOMS: atom_id res chain seq x y z
N MET A 1 9.53 -24.25 11.04
CA MET A 1 9.03 -23.18 10.18
C MET A 1 8.90 -21.94 11.06
N ASP A 2 9.40 -20.83 10.62
CA ASP A 2 9.38 -19.59 11.40
C ASP A 2 7.91 -19.16 11.64
N LYS A 3 7.52 -18.99 12.91
CA LYS A 3 6.15 -18.62 13.29
C LYS A 3 5.73 -17.27 12.71
N VAL A 4 6.67 -16.33 12.67
CA VAL A 4 6.44 -14.98 12.11
C VAL A 4 6.19 -15.07 10.60
N PHE A 5 6.99 -15.85 9.88
CA PHE A 5 6.78 -16.07 8.45
C PHE A 5 5.41 -16.67 8.15
N GLN A 6 4.98 -17.63 8.96
CA GLN A 6 3.66 -18.27 8.80
C GLN A 6 2.51 -17.29 9.09
N GLU A 7 2.66 -16.41 10.09
CA GLU A 7 1.70 -15.36 10.39
C GLU A 7 1.55 -14.40 9.20
N GLU A 8 2.66 -13.91 8.67
CA GLU A 8 2.63 -12.98 7.53
C GLU A 8 2.11 -13.65 6.25
N LEU A 9 2.37 -14.94 6.06
CA LEU A 9 1.80 -15.71 4.96
C LEU A 9 0.27 -15.81 5.08
N ASN A 10 -0.25 -16.03 6.28
CA ASN A 10 -1.69 -16.09 6.55
C ASN A 10 -2.35 -14.72 6.29
N ASN A 11 -1.71 -13.63 6.76
CA ASN A 11 -2.16 -12.27 6.52
C ASN A 11 -2.23 -11.96 5.01
N LEU A 12 -1.16 -12.29 4.28
CA LEU A 12 -1.11 -12.11 2.82
C LEU A 12 -2.23 -12.88 2.12
N SER A 13 -2.40 -14.15 2.46
CA SER A 13 -3.45 -15.00 1.89
C SER A 13 -4.86 -14.44 2.15
N GLY A 14 -5.09 -13.91 3.37
CA GLY A 14 -6.37 -13.30 3.73
C GLY A 14 -6.69 -12.06 2.89
N ILE A 15 -5.71 -11.17 2.71
CA ILE A 15 -5.87 -9.96 1.90
C ILE A 15 -6.02 -10.30 0.42
N GLN A 16 -5.21 -11.24 -0.10
CA GLN A 16 -5.30 -11.68 -1.49
C GLN A 16 -6.66 -12.28 -1.85
N LYS A 17 -7.27 -13.07 -0.95
CA LYS A 17 -8.63 -13.62 -1.14
C LYS A 17 -9.67 -12.52 -1.29
N ARG A 18 -9.58 -11.47 -0.48
CA ARG A 18 -10.50 -10.32 -0.58
C ARG A 18 -10.31 -9.56 -1.89
N ILE A 19 -9.05 -9.29 -2.27
CA ILE A 19 -8.75 -8.64 -3.56
C ILE A 19 -9.25 -9.50 -4.74
N ASP A 20 -9.10 -10.83 -4.67
CA ASP A 20 -9.61 -11.76 -5.67
C ASP A 20 -11.13 -11.69 -5.80
N SER A 21 -11.84 -11.62 -4.69
CA SER A 21 -13.30 -11.44 -4.67
C SER A 21 -13.71 -10.14 -5.36
N MET A 22 -13.00 -9.03 -5.07
CA MET A 22 -13.25 -7.73 -5.69
C MET A 22 -12.97 -7.77 -7.21
N ALA A 23 -11.84 -8.34 -7.63
CA ALA A 23 -11.51 -8.51 -9.04
C ALA A 23 -12.58 -9.34 -9.77
N SER A 24 -13.00 -10.48 -9.19
CA SER A 24 -14.01 -11.37 -9.74
C SER A 24 -15.38 -10.71 -9.85
N HIS A 25 -15.73 -9.85 -8.88
CA HIS A 25 -16.96 -9.05 -8.96
C HIS A 25 -16.95 -8.11 -10.17
N TYR A 26 -15.86 -7.36 -10.39
CA TYR A 26 -15.74 -6.46 -11.53
C TYR A 26 -15.63 -7.20 -12.86
N GLU A 27 -14.97 -8.36 -12.91
CA GLU A 27 -14.93 -9.23 -14.09
C GLU A 27 -16.34 -9.72 -14.47
N LYS A 28 -17.15 -10.13 -13.49
CA LYS A 28 -18.54 -10.53 -13.70
C LYS A 28 -19.38 -9.35 -14.21
N ASN A 29 -19.26 -8.19 -13.60
CA ASN A 29 -19.95 -6.96 -14.01
C ASN A 29 -19.59 -6.59 -15.46
N ALA A 30 -18.29 -6.64 -15.81
CA ALA A 30 -17.86 -6.38 -17.18
C ALA A 30 -18.46 -7.33 -18.20
N ARG A 31 -18.60 -8.63 -17.86
CA ARG A 31 -19.26 -9.62 -18.75
C ARG A 31 -20.75 -9.32 -18.91
N THR A 32 -21.45 -8.97 -17.83
CA THR A 32 -22.87 -8.60 -17.89
C THR A 32 -23.08 -7.37 -18.75
N LEU A 33 -22.32 -6.29 -18.52
CA LEU A 33 -22.39 -5.07 -19.33
C LEU A 33 -22.04 -5.33 -20.81
N LYS A 34 -21.11 -6.24 -21.07
CA LYS A 34 -20.78 -6.63 -22.46
C LYS A 34 -21.97 -7.32 -23.15
N ALA A 35 -22.68 -8.23 -22.46
CA ALA A 35 -23.88 -8.87 -23.00
C ALA A 35 -24.98 -7.83 -23.25
N GLU A 36 -25.22 -6.90 -22.32
CA GLU A 36 -26.19 -5.81 -22.51
C GLU A 36 -25.84 -4.93 -23.72
N ILE A 37 -24.56 -4.63 -23.96
CA ILE A 37 -24.11 -3.87 -25.14
C ILE A 37 -24.35 -4.64 -26.45
N ASP A 38 -24.08 -5.97 -26.44
CA ASP A 38 -24.19 -6.79 -27.61
C ASP A 38 -25.67 -7.03 -28.02
N ASP A 39 -26.57 -7.02 -27.03
CA ASP A 39 -28.01 -7.14 -27.25
C ASP A 39 -28.72 -5.79 -27.49
N PHE A 40 -27.98 -4.65 -27.34
CA PHE A 40 -28.56 -3.31 -27.42
C PHE A 40 -28.83 -2.90 -28.87
N TYR A 41 -30.11 -2.61 -29.16
CA TYR A 41 -30.56 -2.14 -30.48
C TYR A 41 -30.76 -0.60 -30.43
N CYS A 42 -29.93 0.14 -31.17
CA CYS A 42 -29.94 1.59 -31.20
C CYS A 42 -30.80 2.10 -32.36
N VAL A 43 -31.88 2.79 -32.07
CA VAL A 43 -32.82 3.36 -33.07
C VAL A 43 -32.67 4.88 -33.17
N ASP A 44 -32.51 5.60 -32.07
CA ASP A 44 -32.51 7.05 -32.03
C ASP A 44 -31.28 7.66 -31.28
N TYR A 45 -31.34 8.96 -31.03
CA TYR A 45 -30.28 9.71 -30.38
C TYR A 45 -30.16 9.35 -28.87
N GLU A 46 -31.31 9.11 -28.21
CA GLU A 46 -31.34 8.77 -26.78
C GLU A 46 -30.71 7.40 -26.57
N ASP A 47 -30.98 6.44 -27.43
CA ASP A 47 -30.36 5.14 -27.44
C ASP A 47 -28.84 5.20 -27.56
N ARG A 48 -28.32 6.16 -28.35
CA ARG A 48 -26.85 6.36 -28.46
C ARG A 48 -26.23 6.83 -27.15
N ALA A 49 -26.93 7.66 -26.37
CA ALA A 49 -26.44 8.11 -25.05
C ALA A 49 -26.39 6.94 -24.06
N VAL A 50 -27.44 6.09 -24.05
CA VAL A 50 -27.50 4.88 -23.22
C VAL A 50 -26.38 3.92 -23.59
N LEU A 51 -26.20 3.66 -24.89
CA LEU A 51 -25.13 2.76 -25.37
C LEU A 51 -23.75 3.29 -25.01
N LYS A 52 -23.54 4.58 -25.04
CA LYS A 52 -22.29 5.22 -24.60
C LYS A 52 -22.06 4.98 -23.10
N ASP A 53 -23.06 5.21 -22.25
CA ASP A 53 -22.96 4.96 -20.81
C ASP A 53 -22.61 3.49 -20.51
N LEU A 54 -23.28 2.55 -21.15
CA LEU A 54 -22.99 1.12 -21.02
C LEU A 54 -21.53 0.79 -21.38
N ARG A 55 -21.02 1.37 -22.46
CA ARG A 55 -19.62 1.17 -22.89
C ARG A 55 -18.63 1.76 -21.90
N ASP A 56 -18.89 2.96 -21.39
CA ASP A 56 -18.03 3.63 -20.42
C ASP A 56 -17.99 2.82 -19.11
N ARG A 57 -19.14 2.34 -18.64
CA ARG A 57 -19.23 1.46 -17.45
C ARG A 57 -18.54 0.11 -17.67
N HIS A 58 -18.67 -0.50 -18.86
CA HIS A 58 -17.98 -1.73 -19.20
C HIS A 58 -16.45 -1.53 -19.16
N LEU A 59 -15.96 -0.44 -19.77
CA LEU A 59 -14.52 -0.12 -19.75
C LEU A 59 -14.01 0.09 -18.32
N ALA A 60 -14.72 0.87 -17.52
CA ALA A 60 -14.36 1.10 -16.11
C ALA A 60 -14.33 -0.22 -15.31
N ALA A 61 -15.31 -1.11 -15.50
CA ALA A 61 -15.31 -2.40 -14.82
C ALA A 61 -14.11 -3.27 -15.20
N LYS A 62 -13.68 -3.25 -16.46
CA LYS A 62 -12.46 -3.94 -16.92
C LYS A 62 -11.20 -3.36 -16.28
N GLU A 63 -11.10 -2.03 -16.22
CA GLU A 63 -9.95 -1.33 -15.63
C GLU A 63 -9.85 -1.62 -14.13
N TYR A 64 -10.97 -1.59 -13.40
CA TYR A 64 -10.99 -1.98 -11.98
C TYR A 64 -10.58 -3.44 -11.78
N ALA A 65 -11.11 -4.36 -12.57
CA ALA A 65 -10.72 -5.78 -12.50
C ALA A 65 -9.22 -5.96 -12.72
N ALA A 66 -8.66 -5.34 -13.75
CA ALA A 66 -7.23 -5.41 -14.07
C ALA A 66 -6.38 -4.79 -12.96
N SER A 67 -6.80 -3.65 -12.40
CA SER A 67 -6.13 -3.00 -11.27
C SER A 67 -6.07 -3.91 -10.04
N TYR A 68 -7.18 -4.54 -9.66
CA TYR A 68 -7.18 -5.48 -8.52
C TYR A 68 -6.33 -6.72 -8.78
N ARG A 69 -6.31 -7.26 -10.01
CA ARG A 69 -5.39 -8.36 -10.37
C ARG A 69 -3.93 -7.96 -10.24
N GLN A 70 -3.59 -6.73 -10.62
CA GLN A 70 -2.23 -6.21 -10.47
C GLN A 70 -1.87 -6.02 -8.98
N LEU A 71 -2.81 -5.49 -8.17
CA LEU A 71 -2.61 -5.30 -6.74
C LEU A 71 -2.39 -6.61 -5.99
N GLN A 72 -3.03 -7.69 -6.43
CA GLN A 72 -2.90 -9.02 -5.84
C GLN A 72 -1.45 -9.54 -5.86
N LEU A 73 -0.64 -9.08 -6.83
CA LEU A 73 0.77 -9.48 -6.97
C LEU A 73 1.67 -8.88 -5.89
N SER A 74 1.36 -7.68 -5.39
CA SER A 74 2.09 -7.01 -4.31
C SER A 74 1.18 -5.99 -3.62
N PRO A 75 0.25 -6.47 -2.78
CA PRO A 75 -0.78 -5.61 -2.21
C PRO A 75 -0.23 -4.60 -1.20
N TYR A 76 0.79 -4.96 -0.46
CA TYR A 76 1.46 -4.14 0.55
C TYR A 76 2.93 -4.53 0.68
N PHE A 77 3.70 -3.69 1.37
CA PHE A 77 5.14 -3.90 1.58
C PHE A 77 5.56 -3.70 3.04
N GLY A 78 4.65 -3.23 3.89
CA GLY A 78 4.90 -2.99 5.29
C GLY A 78 3.73 -3.39 6.16
N ARG A 79 4.03 -3.79 7.41
CA ARG A 79 3.10 -3.96 8.50
C ARG A 79 3.47 -3.00 9.62
N LEU A 80 2.46 -2.39 10.22
CA LEU A 80 2.56 -1.48 11.33
C LEU A 80 1.51 -1.87 12.37
N ASP A 81 1.93 -2.28 13.55
CA ASP A 81 1.02 -2.51 14.67
C ASP A 81 1.14 -1.31 15.62
N LEU A 82 0.01 -0.71 15.93
CA LEU A 82 -0.08 0.48 16.77
C LEU A 82 -1.03 0.22 17.94
N ASP A 83 -0.57 0.58 19.12
CA ASP A 83 -1.36 0.60 20.34
C ASP A 83 -2.06 1.95 20.48
N ALA A 84 -3.32 1.94 20.81
CA ALA A 84 -4.10 3.12 21.13
C ALA A 84 -4.84 2.91 22.46
N GLU A 85 -4.89 3.96 23.27
CA GLU A 85 -5.70 3.97 24.49
C GLU A 85 -7.18 4.11 24.12
N ASN A 86 -7.99 3.23 24.68
CA ASN A 86 -9.45 3.27 24.57
C ASN A 86 -10.07 3.09 25.96
N GLY A 87 -10.22 4.20 26.70
CA GLY A 87 -10.56 4.17 28.11
C GLY A 87 -9.44 3.58 28.95
N ASP A 88 -9.72 2.54 29.73
CA ASP A 88 -8.74 1.82 30.56
C ASP A 88 -7.98 0.71 29.80
N ASP A 89 -8.37 0.42 28.56
CA ASP A 89 -7.80 -0.66 27.75
C ASP A 89 -6.81 -0.12 26.69
N ILE A 90 -5.79 -0.93 26.38
CA ILE A 90 -4.90 -0.71 25.25
C ILE A 90 -5.33 -1.66 24.13
N ILE A 91 -5.65 -1.09 22.97
CA ILE A 91 -6.05 -1.84 21.78
C ILE A 91 -4.92 -1.76 20.75
N THR A 92 -4.36 -2.92 20.42
CA THR A 92 -3.39 -3.05 19.32
C THR A 92 -4.13 -3.23 17.99
N SER A 93 -3.87 -2.36 17.04
CA SER A 93 -4.43 -2.42 15.69
C SER A 93 -3.33 -2.68 14.66
N THR A 94 -3.56 -3.64 13.78
CA THR A 94 -2.64 -3.98 12.69
C THR A 94 -3.02 -3.24 11.41
N TYR A 95 -2.04 -2.60 10.79
CA TYR A 95 -2.17 -1.87 9.54
C TYR A 95 -1.17 -2.37 8.51
N PHE A 96 -1.64 -2.66 7.30
CA PHE A 96 -0.77 -2.99 6.17
C PHE A 96 -0.58 -1.76 5.29
N ILE A 97 0.67 -1.47 4.93
CA ILE A 97 1.05 -0.26 4.20
C ILE A 97 1.39 -0.64 2.77
N GLY A 98 0.67 -0.07 1.82
CA GLY A 98 0.83 -0.35 0.40
C GLY A 98 1.09 0.91 -0.44
N LYS A 99 1.37 0.69 -1.71
CA LYS A 99 1.54 1.75 -2.71
C LYS A 99 0.26 2.57 -2.91
N GLN A 100 -0.89 1.93 -2.73
CA GLN A 100 -2.21 2.57 -2.75
C GLN A 100 -3.11 1.89 -1.72
N GLY A 101 -4.14 2.60 -1.27
CA GLY A 101 -5.14 2.07 -0.35
C GLY A 101 -6.03 1.04 -1.03
N ILE A 102 -6.41 0.01 -0.27
CA ILE A 102 -7.35 -1.02 -0.69
C ILE A 102 -8.43 -1.12 0.39
N SER A 103 -9.69 -0.97 0.00
CA SER A 103 -10.83 -1.08 0.90
C SER A 103 -11.87 -2.03 0.32
N ASP A 104 -12.49 -2.82 1.20
CA ASP A 104 -13.61 -3.69 0.89
C ASP A 104 -14.84 -3.15 1.64
N GLY A 105 -15.64 -2.35 0.96
CA GLY A 105 -16.70 -1.55 1.58
C GLY A 105 -16.13 -0.57 2.62
N SER A 106 -16.56 -0.70 3.88
CA SER A 106 -16.06 0.12 4.99
C SER A 106 -14.74 -0.39 5.60
N ASN A 107 -14.30 -1.60 5.25
CA ASN A 107 -13.10 -2.20 5.82
C ASN A 107 -11.86 -1.79 5.02
N VAL A 108 -10.93 -1.10 5.67
CA VAL A 108 -9.62 -0.79 5.09
C VAL A 108 -8.72 -2.01 5.23
N LEU A 109 -8.30 -2.58 4.10
CA LEU A 109 -7.40 -3.74 4.03
C LEU A 109 -5.94 -3.32 3.98
N VAL A 110 -5.65 -2.29 3.20
CA VAL A 110 -4.30 -1.74 3.01
C VAL A 110 -4.40 -0.21 3.04
N ILE A 111 -3.52 0.41 3.79
CA ILE A 111 -3.41 1.86 3.91
C ILE A 111 -2.44 2.38 2.85
N ASP A 112 -2.82 3.45 2.17
CA ASP A 112 -1.92 4.17 1.27
C ASP A 112 -0.79 4.81 2.09
N TRP A 113 0.44 4.59 1.68
CA TRP A 113 1.66 5.10 2.33
C TRP A 113 1.68 6.64 2.47
N ARG A 114 0.93 7.36 1.62
CA ARG A 114 0.84 8.84 1.63
C ARG A 114 -0.07 9.38 2.71
N THR A 115 -0.92 8.56 3.32
CA THR A 115 -1.82 9.00 4.39
C THR A 115 -1.06 9.35 5.68
N PRO A 116 -1.64 10.16 6.57
CA PRO A 116 -1.02 10.45 7.86
C PRO A 116 -0.66 9.20 8.66
N LEU A 117 -1.54 8.18 8.66
CA LEU A 117 -1.27 6.91 9.33
C LEU A 117 -0.17 6.11 8.61
N GLY A 118 -0.18 6.07 7.28
CA GLY A 118 0.88 5.44 6.50
C GLY A 118 2.27 6.08 6.72
N SER A 119 2.30 7.37 7.11
CA SER A 119 3.55 8.07 7.40
C SER A 119 4.28 7.55 8.63
N CYS A 120 3.54 6.99 9.60
CA CYS A 120 4.13 6.42 10.80
C CYS A 120 5.10 5.28 10.49
N TYR A 121 4.91 4.60 9.36
CA TYR A 121 5.82 3.55 8.89
C TYR A 121 7.24 4.05 8.63
N TYR A 122 7.41 5.30 8.17
CA TYR A 122 8.70 5.87 7.79
C TYR A 122 9.42 6.63 8.92
N ALA A 123 8.74 6.89 10.01
CA ALA A 123 9.32 7.60 11.15
C ALA A 123 10.19 6.65 12.00
N SER A 124 11.41 6.38 11.54
CA SER A 124 12.32 5.37 12.12
C SER A 124 12.67 5.61 13.59
N ASN A 125 12.80 6.88 14.00
CA ASN A 125 13.22 7.26 15.36
C ASN A 125 12.06 7.63 16.29
N GLN A 126 10.80 7.48 15.82
CA GLN A 126 9.65 7.90 16.58
C GLN A 126 8.81 6.68 16.99
N ARG A 127 8.44 6.64 18.27
CA ARG A 127 7.61 5.58 18.84
C ARG A 127 6.19 6.05 19.16
N LYS A 128 5.99 7.36 19.35
CA LYS A 128 4.69 7.96 19.64
C LYS A 128 4.25 8.80 18.45
N PHE A 129 3.01 8.63 18.04
CA PHE A 129 2.43 9.32 16.90
C PHE A 129 1.11 9.98 17.32
N ASN A 130 0.86 11.18 16.81
CA ASN A 130 -0.47 11.79 16.88
C ASN A 130 -1.02 11.86 15.46
N VAL A 131 -2.08 11.11 15.20
CA VAL A 131 -2.75 11.09 13.91
C VAL A 131 -4.19 11.56 14.08
N ARG A 132 -4.48 12.75 13.59
CA ARG A 132 -5.82 13.37 13.66
C ARG A 132 -6.37 13.49 15.10
N GLY A 133 -5.49 13.77 16.06
CA GLY A 133 -5.86 13.92 17.47
C GLY A 133 -5.87 12.63 18.27
N GLN A 134 -5.70 11.47 17.63
CA GLN A 134 -5.53 10.20 18.32
C GLN A 134 -4.05 9.91 18.53
N GLU A 135 -3.68 9.57 19.75
CA GLU A 135 -2.31 9.12 20.09
C GLU A 135 -2.16 7.63 19.86
N TYR A 136 -1.02 7.25 19.31
CA TYR A 136 -0.62 5.87 19.05
C TYR A 136 0.79 5.62 19.56
N LEU A 137 1.02 4.42 20.08
CA LEU A 137 2.36 3.90 20.41
C LEU A 137 2.72 2.80 19.42
N LEU A 138 3.94 2.81 18.92
CA LEU A 138 4.44 1.77 18.01
C LEU A 138 4.64 0.47 18.78
N ALA A 139 3.93 -0.58 18.40
CA ALA A 139 4.10 -1.94 18.90
C ALA A 139 4.99 -2.77 17.98
N LEU A 140 4.73 -2.72 16.66
CA LEU A 140 5.52 -3.46 15.66
C LEU A 140 5.70 -2.63 14.39
N ARG A 141 6.89 -2.72 13.79
CA ARG A 141 7.15 -2.30 12.40
C ARG A 141 7.90 -3.41 11.68
N ARG A 142 7.34 -3.83 10.55
CA ARG A 142 7.92 -4.91 9.75
C ARG A 142 7.86 -4.59 8.26
N ALA A 143 9.00 -4.73 7.58
CA ALA A 143 9.08 -4.70 6.13
C ALA A 143 8.82 -6.10 5.56
N LEU A 144 8.07 -6.15 4.45
CA LEU A 144 7.67 -7.39 3.81
C LEU A 144 8.08 -7.38 2.34
N ASP A 145 8.69 -8.46 1.88
CA ASP A 145 9.04 -8.67 0.48
C ASP A 145 8.03 -9.61 -0.18
N ILE A 146 7.09 -9.01 -0.93
CA ILE A 146 6.05 -9.74 -1.65
C ILE A 146 6.30 -9.57 -3.13
N ARG A 147 6.52 -10.67 -3.85
CA ARG A 147 6.78 -10.68 -5.28
C ARG A 147 5.88 -11.70 -5.96
N GLU A 148 5.25 -11.32 -7.06
CA GLU A 148 4.38 -12.17 -7.85
C GLU A 148 3.33 -12.90 -6.98
N GLY A 149 2.78 -12.21 -5.99
CA GLY A 149 1.80 -12.74 -5.06
C GLY A 149 2.33 -13.66 -3.97
N LYS A 150 3.65 -13.79 -3.82
CA LYS A 150 4.29 -14.67 -2.82
C LYS A 150 5.12 -13.87 -1.83
N LEU A 151 5.02 -14.23 -0.56
CA LEU A 151 5.92 -13.71 0.47
C LEU A 151 7.30 -14.35 0.26
N VAL A 152 8.30 -13.53 -0.05
CA VAL A 152 9.69 -13.95 -0.27
C VAL A 152 10.48 -13.84 1.03
N GLY A 153 10.19 -12.82 1.85
CA GLY A 153 10.88 -12.59 3.10
C GLY A 153 10.27 -11.42 3.87
N TYR A 154 10.78 -11.23 5.08
CA TYR A 154 10.42 -10.11 5.94
C TYR A 154 11.62 -9.63 6.74
N LYS A 155 11.52 -8.40 7.26
CA LYS A 155 12.45 -7.82 8.22
C LYS A 155 11.66 -7.09 9.30
N THR A 156 11.83 -7.48 10.56
CA THR A 156 11.31 -6.72 11.70
C THR A 156 12.26 -5.57 11.98
N GLU A 157 11.78 -4.34 11.84
CA GLU A 157 12.54 -3.11 12.07
C GLU A 157 12.35 -2.61 13.50
N TYR A 158 11.19 -2.88 14.08
CA TYR A 158 10.87 -2.58 15.47
C TYR A 158 9.90 -3.64 16.01
N ASP A 159 10.14 -4.06 17.23
CA ASP A 159 9.27 -4.94 18.00
C ASP A 159 9.32 -4.47 19.46
N GLY A 160 8.18 -4.02 19.98
CA GLY A 160 8.08 -3.46 21.33
C GLY A 160 8.41 -4.46 22.44
N GLU A 161 8.30 -5.75 22.16
CA GLU A 161 8.66 -6.82 23.07
C GLU A 161 10.15 -7.21 23.01
N ALA A 162 10.81 -6.90 21.88
CA ALA A 162 12.23 -7.18 21.70
C ALA A 162 13.05 -5.92 21.93
N VAL A 163 14.03 -6.00 22.86
CA VAL A 163 15.00 -4.91 23.09
C VAL A 163 15.77 -4.63 21.81
N SER A 164 15.51 -3.49 21.18
CA SER A 164 16.17 -3.09 19.94
C SER A 164 17.67 -2.85 20.18
N LEU A 165 18.50 -3.58 19.46
CA LEU A 165 19.91 -3.25 19.31
C LEU A 165 20.02 -2.06 18.36
N GLU A 166 20.48 -0.93 18.87
CA GLU A 166 20.82 0.27 18.10
C GLU A 166 21.90 -0.04 17.06
N GLY A 167 21.72 0.47 15.87
CA GLY A 167 22.75 0.53 14.84
C GLY A 167 22.19 1.10 13.54
N ASP A 168 22.78 2.21 13.07
CA ASP A 168 22.65 2.70 11.69
C ASP A 168 23.19 1.65 10.70
N VAL A 169 22.45 0.57 10.51
CA VAL A 169 22.80 -0.46 9.55
C VAL A 169 22.16 -0.07 8.22
N ILE A 170 22.97 0.17 7.20
CA ILE A 170 22.53 0.19 5.81
C ILE A 170 21.65 -1.05 5.63
N ASP A 171 20.37 -0.83 5.40
CA ASP A 171 19.36 -1.86 5.35
C ASP A 171 19.79 -2.98 4.38
N PRO A 172 20.06 -4.23 4.84
CA PRO A 172 20.41 -5.35 3.96
C PRO A 172 19.32 -5.60 2.91
N PHE A 173 18.09 -5.24 3.24
CA PHE A 173 16.95 -5.29 2.33
C PHE A 173 17.10 -4.27 1.20
N LEU A 174 17.50 -3.03 1.50
CA LEU A 174 17.84 -2.01 0.49
C LEU A 174 18.92 -2.53 -0.46
N LEU A 175 19.97 -3.19 0.05
CA LEU A 175 21.01 -3.77 -0.78
C LEU A 175 20.50 -4.91 -1.67
N THR A 176 19.60 -5.74 -1.17
CA THR A 176 18.95 -6.80 -1.95
C THR A 176 18.05 -6.19 -3.02
N VAL A 177 17.31 -5.11 -2.65
CA VAL A 177 16.46 -4.34 -3.57
C VAL A 177 17.28 -3.71 -4.69
N LEU A 178 18.44 -3.14 -4.40
CA LEU A 178 19.32 -2.49 -5.38
C LEU A 178 20.07 -3.48 -6.28
N LYS A 179 20.37 -4.68 -5.80
CA LYS A 179 21.12 -5.72 -6.54
C LYS A 179 20.30 -6.46 -7.59
N ASP A 180 18.99 -6.51 -7.46
CA ASP A 180 18.12 -7.25 -8.38
C ASP A 180 17.73 -6.40 -9.59
N LYS A 181 18.44 -6.58 -10.70
CA LYS A 181 18.27 -5.81 -11.95
C LYS A 181 16.99 -6.11 -12.74
N ARG A 182 16.16 -7.09 -12.34
CA ARG A 182 14.99 -7.58 -13.12
C ARG A 182 13.64 -7.01 -12.65
N ARG A 183 13.56 -5.82 -12.06
CA ARG A 183 12.39 -5.38 -11.33
C ARG A 183 11.30 -4.75 -12.16
N HIS A 184 10.13 -5.34 -12.05
CA HIS A 184 8.89 -4.84 -12.65
C HIS A 184 8.20 -3.74 -11.82
N ASN A 185 8.58 -3.51 -10.57
CA ASN A 185 7.88 -2.56 -9.68
C ASN A 185 8.83 -1.58 -8.94
N ARG A 186 9.66 -0.87 -9.71
CA ARG A 186 10.64 0.10 -9.18
C ARG A 186 10.04 1.12 -8.19
N LEU A 187 8.81 1.56 -8.42
CA LEU A 187 8.17 2.56 -7.56
C LEU A 187 7.88 2.00 -6.16
N THR A 188 7.40 0.77 -6.04
CA THR A 188 7.16 0.13 -4.73
C THR A 188 8.45 -0.03 -3.95
N ASP A 189 9.55 -0.41 -4.63
CA ASP A 189 10.85 -0.56 -4.00
C ASP A 189 11.40 0.78 -3.50
N ILE A 190 11.19 1.87 -4.25
CA ILE A 190 11.59 3.22 -3.86
C ILE A 190 10.78 3.70 -2.66
N ILE A 191 9.46 3.58 -2.70
CA ILE A 191 8.56 3.99 -1.62
C ILE A 191 8.93 3.26 -0.32
N ARG A 192 9.22 1.98 -0.40
CA ARG A 192 9.60 1.10 0.68
C ARG A 192 10.91 1.53 1.37
N THR A 193 11.84 2.15 0.62
CA THR A 193 13.17 2.56 1.10
C THR A 193 13.28 4.06 1.42
N ILE A 194 12.18 4.79 1.43
CA ILE A 194 12.15 6.20 1.84
C ILE A 194 12.62 6.31 3.29
N GLN A 195 13.64 7.13 3.52
CA GLN A 195 14.15 7.43 4.86
C GLN A 195 13.30 8.50 5.56
N GLY A 196 13.38 8.57 6.89
CA GLY A 196 12.57 9.50 7.69
C GLY A 196 12.68 10.97 7.24
N ASN A 197 13.88 11.45 6.98
CA ASN A 197 14.13 12.82 6.49
C ASN A 197 13.55 13.06 5.08
N GLN A 198 13.55 12.07 4.21
CA GLN A 198 12.91 12.15 2.89
C GLN A 198 11.40 12.18 3.02
N ASN A 199 10.84 11.41 3.95
CA ASN A 199 9.41 11.41 4.25
C ASN A 199 8.93 12.78 4.75
N GLU A 200 9.71 13.45 5.60
CA GLU A 200 9.39 14.81 6.06
C GLU A 200 9.31 15.82 4.91
N ILE A 201 10.23 15.72 3.94
CA ILE A 201 10.24 16.61 2.76
C ILE A 201 9.01 16.35 1.86
N ILE A 202 8.69 15.09 1.59
CA ILE A 202 7.54 14.69 0.76
C ILE A 202 6.22 15.21 1.34
N ARG A 203 6.13 15.37 2.67
CA ARG A 203 4.91 15.78 3.36
C ARG A 203 4.80 17.28 3.66
N LYS A 204 5.74 18.09 3.18
CA LYS A 204 5.61 19.55 3.31
C LYS A 204 4.38 20.06 2.58
N PRO A 205 3.69 21.08 3.11
CA PRO A 205 2.56 21.71 2.45
C PRO A 205 2.92 22.16 1.02
N LYS A 206 2.03 21.98 0.08
CA LYS A 206 2.24 22.35 -1.33
C LYS A 206 2.34 23.85 -1.56
N GLU A 207 1.85 24.63 -0.61
CA GLU A 207 1.85 26.10 -0.64
C GLU A 207 3.21 26.68 -0.26
N GLU A 208 4.11 25.87 0.35
CA GLU A 208 5.44 26.32 0.74
C GLU A 208 6.46 26.02 -0.35
N SER A 209 7.21 27.07 -0.75
CA SER A 209 8.38 26.89 -1.61
C SER A 209 9.57 26.42 -0.76
N PHE A 210 10.22 25.34 -1.14
CA PHE A 210 11.41 24.84 -0.47
C PHE A 210 12.47 24.36 -1.45
N VAL A 211 13.72 24.33 -0.99
CA VAL A 211 14.87 23.88 -1.78
C VAL A 211 15.38 22.58 -1.19
N VAL A 212 15.47 21.53 -2.02
CA VAL A 212 16.05 20.23 -1.64
C VAL A 212 17.52 20.20 -2.02
N GLN A 213 18.40 20.17 -1.04
CA GLN A 213 19.84 20.08 -1.22
C GLN A 213 20.37 18.73 -0.73
N GLY A 214 21.32 18.16 -1.45
CA GLY A 214 21.96 16.89 -1.09
C GLY A 214 22.97 16.44 -2.13
N CYS A 215 23.80 15.47 -1.78
CA CYS A 215 24.82 14.90 -2.68
C CYS A 215 24.20 14.21 -3.91
N ALA A 216 25.02 13.92 -4.92
CA ALA A 216 24.59 13.13 -6.07
C ALA A 216 24.15 11.74 -5.62
N GLY A 217 23.01 11.25 -6.15
CA GLY A 217 22.45 9.95 -5.78
C GLY A 217 21.61 9.92 -4.51
N SER A 218 21.41 11.05 -3.80
CA SER A 218 20.60 11.11 -2.57
C SER A 218 19.07 11.01 -2.78
N GLY A 219 18.61 10.78 -4.01
CA GLY A 219 17.19 10.62 -4.31
C GLY A 219 16.39 11.91 -4.47
N LYS A 220 17.02 13.09 -4.57
CA LYS A 220 16.34 14.40 -4.70
C LYS A 220 15.25 14.44 -5.74
N THR A 221 15.53 13.98 -6.95
CA THR A 221 14.55 13.94 -8.05
C THR A 221 13.36 13.04 -7.74
N MET A 222 13.62 11.93 -7.03
CA MET A 222 12.57 11.00 -6.64
C MET A 222 11.62 11.62 -5.61
N ILE A 223 12.17 12.38 -4.65
CA ILE A 223 11.38 13.10 -3.63
C ILE A 223 10.48 14.16 -4.29
N LEU A 224 11.00 14.88 -5.29
CA LEU A 224 10.26 15.95 -5.97
C LEU A 224 9.17 15.45 -6.93
N LEU A 225 9.18 14.17 -7.29
CA LEU A 225 8.17 13.54 -8.14
C LEU A 225 6.98 12.96 -7.35
N HIS A 226 7.03 12.98 -6.05
CA HIS A 226 6.01 12.51 -5.11
C HIS A 226 5.33 13.64 -4.38
#